data_409d95b8bd1c4db5f290f01aef9d1966
#
_entry.id   409d95b8bd1c4db5f290f01aef9d1966
#
_cell.length_a   1.000
_cell.length_b   1.000
_cell.length_c   1.000
_cell.angle_alpha   90.00
_cell.angle_beta   90.00
_cell.angle_gamma   90.00
#
_symmetry.space_group_name_H-M   'P 1'
#
loop_
_entity.id
_entity.type
_entity.pdbx_description
1 polymer ?
#
loop_
_entity_poly.entity_id
_entity_poly.type
_entity_poly.pdbx_seq_one_letter_code
_entity_poly.pdbx_strand_id
1 'polypeptide(L)'
;MKKPLITLAVASALLSSPFSTVADTLIHAGKVFTGTSNSLQENVTIVVEDNKIKAVKKGFAEAQEGDTVIDLKTSTVMPGLMDMHVHLSSQHGGPQTYLERFSLNEADYALRAANYAKITLDSGFTTVRNLGDGYNETVALRNAISKGYATG
;
A
#
# COMPACT_ATOMS: atom_id res chain seq x y z
N MET A 1 -3.13 -28.74 74.77
CA MET A 1 -2.31 -28.77 73.53
C MET A 1 -3.07 -28.04 72.44
N LYS A 2 -2.64 -26.80 72.10
CA LYS A 2 -3.27 -25.98 70.99
C LYS A 2 -2.47 -26.15 69.77
N LYS A 3 -3.12 -26.60 68.60
CA LYS A 3 -2.51 -26.75 67.30
C LYS A 3 -2.50 -25.38 66.61
N PRO A 4 -1.41 -24.96 65.96
CA PRO A 4 -1.43 -23.74 65.17
C PRO A 4 -2.09 -23.98 63.81
N LEU A 5 -3.01 -23.07 63.42
CA LEU A 5 -3.54 -22.96 62.06
C LEU A 5 -2.49 -22.30 61.18
N ILE A 6 -2.05 -22.99 60.13
CA ILE A 6 -1.20 -22.42 59.08
C ILE A 6 -2.13 -21.89 58.00
N THR A 7 -2.21 -20.56 57.89
CA THR A 7 -2.95 -19.89 56.84
C THR A 7 -2.04 -19.81 55.58
N LEU A 8 -2.39 -20.58 54.54
CA LEU A 8 -1.70 -20.59 53.24
C LEU A 8 -2.22 -19.40 52.42
N ALA A 9 -1.45 -18.34 52.31
CA ALA A 9 -1.75 -17.21 51.44
C ALA A 9 -1.37 -17.58 50.01
N VAL A 10 -2.36 -17.81 49.13
CA VAL A 10 -2.15 -18.00 47.66
C VAL A 10 -2.02 -16.60 47.02
N ALA A 11 -0.82 -16.20 46.72
CA ALA A 11 -0.54 -15.01 45.91
C ALA A 11 -0.88 -15.30 44.45
N SER A 12 -2.01 -14.79 43.95
CA SER A 12 -2.38 -14.81 42.55
C SER A 12 -1.51 -13.80 41.81
N ALA A 13 -0.42 -14.25 41.20
CA ALA A 13 0.34 -13.47 40.25
C ALA A 13 -0.49 -13.36 38.94
N LEU A 14 -1.12 -12.22 38.72
CA LEU A 14 -1.70 -11.84 37.46
C LEU A 14 -0.55 -11.69 36.43
N LEU A 15 -0.33 -12.69 35.63
CA LEU A 15 0.52 -12.63 34.44
C LEU A 15 -0.17 -11.68 33.43
N SER A 16 0.16 -10.40 33.47
CA SER A 16 -0.11 -9.45 32.41
C SER A 16 0.77 -9.83 31.23
N SER A 17 0.23 -10.64 30.32
CA SER A 17 0.86 -10.85 29.01
C SER A 17 0.91 -9.49 28.32
N PRO A 18 2.08 -9.04 27.85
CA PRO A 18 2.12 -7.85 27.01
C PRO A 18 1.32 -8.18 25.75
N PHE A 19 0.20 -7.50 25.55
CA PHE A 19 -0.44 -7.46 24.26
C PHE A 19 0.56 -6.80 23.31
N SER A 20 1.17 -7.55 22.39
CA SER A 20 1.91 -6.98 21.28
C SER A 20 0.88 -6.24 20.43
N THR A 21 0.80 -4.93 20.61
CA THR A 21 0.09 -4.08 19.64
C THR A 21 0.86 -4.13 18.35
N VAL A 22 0.20 -4.55 17.28
CA VAL A 22 0.76 -4.40 15.94
C VAL A 22 0.96 -2.91 15.69
N ALA A 23 2.17 -2.54 15.25
CA ALA A 23 2.51 -1.15 14.99
C ALA A 23 1.68 -0.62 13.81
N ASP A 24 0.97 0.48 14.01
CA ASP A 24 0.18 1.14 12.99
C ASP A 24 1.05 2.14 12.19
N THR A 25 0.67 2.42 10.94
CA THR A 25 1.18 3.57 10.22
C THR A 25 0.12 4.68 10.26
N LEU A 26 0.49 5.84 10.82
CA LEU A 26 -0.38 7.00 10.93
C LEU A 26 -0.02 8.01 9.84
N ILE A 27 -0.91 8.23 8.88
CA ILE A 27 -0.72 9.25 7.85
C ILE A 27 -1.47 10.50 8.29
N HIS A 28 -0.74 11.54 8.67
CA HIS A 28 -1.31 12.84 9.04
C HIS A 28 -1.49 13.70 7.79
N ALA A 29 -2.70 13.79 7.28
CA ALA A 29 -3.03 14.52 6.05
C ALA A 29 -3.70 15.86 6.35
N GLY A 30 -3.23 16.93 5.69
CA GLY A 30 -3.88 18.23 5.78
C GLY A 30 -5.29 18.22 5.19
N LYS A 31 -5.45 17.54 4.07
CA LYS A 31 -6.74 17.27 3.40
C LYS A 31 -6.81 15.83 2.92
N VAL A 32 -8.00 15.25 2.94
CA VAL A 32 -8.26 13.90 2.43
C VAL A 32 -9.49 13.92 1.52
N PHE A 33 -9.32 13.38 0.32
CA PHE A 33 -10.41 13.02 -0.58
C PHE A 33 -10.67 11.52 -0.46
N THR A 34 -11.83 11.12 0.05
CA THR A 34 -12.15 9.70 0.25
C THR A 34 -12.84 9.02 -0.94
N GLY A 35 -13.31 9.83 -1.90
CA GLY A 35 -14.11 9.32 -3.02
C GLY A 35 -15.57 9.01 -2.66
N THR A 36 -15.97 9.14 -1.40
CA THR A 36 -17.36 8.87 -0.94
C THR A 36 -18.24 10.11 -0.93
N SER A 37 -17.65 11.29 -1.09
CA SER A 37 -18.36 12.58 -1.19
C SER A 37 -17.55 13.55 -2.04
N ASN A 38 -18.18 14.66 -2.47
CA ASN A 38 -17.52 15.74 -3.22
C ASN A 38 -16.77 16.74 -2.32
N SER A 39 -16.66 16.47 -1.03
CA SER A 39 -15.98 17.34 -0.07
C SER A 39 -14.67 16.75 0.41
N LEU A 40 -13.68 17.61 0.64
CA LEU A 40 -12.45 17.25 1.32
C LEU A 40 -12.67 17.24 2.84
N GLN A 41 -12.10 16.26 3.50
CA GLN A 41 -11.96 16.27 4.96
C GLN A 41 -10.63 16.95 5.32
N GLU A 42 -10.62 17.78 6.36
CA GLU A 42 -9.43 18.53 6.76
C GLU A 42 -8.88 18.01 8.10
N ASN A 43 -7.55 18.06 8.24
CA ASN A 43 -6.82 17.62 9.43
C ASN A 43 -7.23 16.20 9.84
N VAL A 44 -6.77 15.21 9.09
CA VAL A 44 -7.19 13.81 9.19
C VAL A 44 -5.99 12.91 9.45
N THR A 45 -6.17 11.91 10.30
CA THR A 45 -5.26 10.77 10.39
C THR A 45 -5.86 9.56 9.68
N ILE A 46 -5.15 9.02 8.70
CA ILE A 46 -5.44 7.71 8.13
C ILE A 46 -4.58 6.70 8.89
N VAL A 47 -5.24 5.74 9.53
CA VAL A 47 -4.58 4.67 10.26
C VAL A 47 -4.49 3.44 9.37
N VAL A 48 -3.28 2.97 9.15
CA VAL A 48 -3.00 1.76 8.35
C VAL A 48 -2.40 0.70 9.25
N GLU A 49 -3.03 -0.46 9.29
CA GLU A 49 -2.56 -1.67 9.96
C GLU A 49 -2.20 -2.69 8.89
N ASP A 50 -0.97 -3.19 8.91
CA ASP A 50 -0.39 -4.01 7.85
C ASP A 50 -0.47 -3.28 6.48
N ASN A 51 -1.39 -3.69 5.61
CA ASN A 51 -1.60 -3.12 4.29
C ASN A 51 -3.05 -2.65 4.08
N LYS A 52 -3.80 -2.39 5.17
CA LYS A 52 -5.22 -2.01 5.12
C LYS A 52 -5.49 -0.73 5.88
N ILE A 53 -6.35 0.12 5.34
CA ILE A 53 -6.88 1.26 6.06
C ILE A 53 -7.79 0.73 7.18
N LYS A 54 -7.34 0.89 8.43
CA LYS A 54 -8.07 0.51 9.64
C LYS A 54 -9.11 1.56 10.04
N ALA A 55 -8.73 2.84 9.90
CA ALA A 55 -9.59 3.96 10.26
C ALA A 55 -9.20 5.25 9.54
N VAL A 56 -10.17 6.16 9.41
CA VAL A 56 -9.96 7.56 9.03
C VAL A 56 -10.52 8.42 10.15
N LYS A 57 -9.66 9.14 10.86
CA LYS A 57 -9.99 9.87 12.09
C LYS A 57 -9.80 11.36 11.88
N LYS A 58 -10.71 12.17 12.43
CA LYS A 58 -10.55 13.63 12.46
C LYS A 58 -9.46 14.01 13.47
N GLY A 59 -8.62 14.97 13.11
CA GLY A 59 -7.47 15.40 13.89
C GLY A 59 -6.22 14.55 13.63
N PHE A 60 -5.11 14.99 14.24
CA PHE A 60 -3.84 14.27 14.18
C PHE A 60 -3.69 13.41 15.42
N ALA A 61 -3.81 12.10 15.26
CA ALA A 61 -3.70 11.15 16.36
C ALA A 61 -2.25 11.09 16.87
N GLU A 62 -2.10 10.93 18.18
CA GLU A 62 -0.80 10.68 18.78
C GLU A 62 -0.33 9.25 18.46
N ALA A 63 0.94 9.13 18.10
CA ALA A 63 1.56 7.84 17.84
C ALA A 63 1.80 7.08 19.15
N GLN A 64 1.59 5.79 19.13
CA GLN A 64 1.96 4.87 20.19
C GLN A 64 3.39 4.36 19.99
N GLU A 65 3.96 3.72 20.99
CA GLU A 65 5.26 3.07 20.85
C GLU A 65 5.22 2.01 19.74
N GLY A 66 6.14 2.14 18.77
CA GLY A 66 6.22 1.28 17.59
C GLY A 66 5.54 1.83 16.35
N ASP A 67 4.64 2.80 16.44
CA ASP A 67 3.96 3.38 15.28
C ASP A 67 4.91 4.17 14.37
N THR A 68 4.58 4.18 13.08
CA THR A 68 5.25 5.03 12.09
C THR A 68 4.36 6.20 11.73
N VAL A 69 4.89 7.44 11.76
CA VAL A 69 4.14 8.64 11.34
C VAL A 69 4.64 9.13 10.00
N ILE A 70 3.71 9.27 9.03
CA ILE A 70 3.95 9.93 7.74
C ILE A 70 3.29 11.31 7.81
N ASP A 71 4.12 12.37 7.87
CA ASP A 71 3.62 13.75 7.95
C ASP A 71 3.33 14.33 6.57
N LEU A 72 2.02 14.44 6.26
CA LEU A 72 1.48 15.06 5.06
C LEU A 72 0.48 16.19 5.42
N LYS A 73 0.71 16.88 6.54
CA LYS A 73 -0.19 17.94 7.04
C LYS A 73 -0.37 19.11 6.08
N THR A 74 0.56 19.31 5.15
CA THR A 74 0.48 20.35 4.11
C THR A 74 -0.01 19.83 2.76
N SER A 75 -0.33 18.54 2.67
CA SER A 75 -0.68 17.84 1.43
C SER A 75 -2.15 17.40 1.40
N THR A 76 -2.63 17.14 0.20
CA THR A 76 -3.91 16.44 -0.02
C THR A 76 -3.62 14.97 -0.32
N VAL A 77 -4.22 14.08 0.45
CA VAL A 77 -4.15 12.62 0.25
C VAL A 77 -5.44 12.16 -0.41
N MET A 78 -5.33 11.26 -1.35
CA MET A 78 -6.45 10.66 -2.07
C MET A 78 -6.17 9.19 -2.40
N PRO A 79 -7.19 8.38 -2.69
CA PRO A 79 -7.00 7.03 -3.20
C PRO A 79 -6.17 7.05 -4.49
N GLY A 80 -5.40 5.98 -4.72
CA GLY A 80 -4.67 5.82 -5.98
C GLY A 80 -5.60 5.88 -7.18
N LEU A 81 -5.10 6.47 -8.26
CA LEU A 81 -5.84 6.60 -9.51
C LEU A 81 -5.96 5.25 -10.21
N MET A 82 -6.97 5.12 -11.06
CA MET A 82 -7.19 3.93 -11.88
C MET A 82 -7.23 4.32 -13.36
N ASP A 83 -6.47 3.61 -14.19
CA ASP A 83 -6.56 3.73 -15.64
C ASP A 83 -7.05 2.41 -16.24
N MET A 84 -8.22 2.45 -16.87
CA MET A 84 -8.87 1.26 -17.42
C MET A 84 -8.48 0.96 -18.86
N HIS A 85 -7.49 1.67 -19.43
CA HIS A 85 -7.04 1.47 -20.80
C HIS A 85 -5.55 1.80 -20.95
N VAL A 86 -4.68 0.84 -20.62
CA VAL A 86 -3.24 0.99 -20.79
C VAL A 86 -2.63 -0.10 -21.68
N HIS A 87 -1.43 0.17 -22.18
CA HIS A 87 -0.54 -0.78 -22.87
C HIS A 87 0.85 -0.68 -22.25
N LEU A 88 1.07 -1.37 -21.12
CA LEU A 88 2.29 -1.22 -20.33
C LEU A 88 3.57 -1.68 -21.03
N SER A 89 3.48 -2.52 -22.06
CA SER A 89 4.66 -3.00 -22.79
C SER A 89 5.09 -2.10 -23.94
N SER A 90 4.32 -1.04 -24.25
CA SER A 90 4.62 -0.16 -25.37
C SER A 90 4.28 1.30 -25.08
N GLN A 91 4.98 2.22 -25.75
CA GLN A 91 4.56 3.61 -25.87
C GLN A 91 4.12 3.86 -27.31
N HIS A 92 2.95 4.46 -27.48
CA HIS A 92 2.52 4.89 -28.79
C HIS A 92 3.23 6.18 -29.21
N GLY A 93 3.91 6.15 -30.32
CA GLY A 93 4.52 7.36 -30.88
C GLY A 93 5.57 7.11 -31.95
N GLY A 94 5.18 7.36 -33.18
CA GLY A 94 6.06 7.52 -34.32
C GLY A 94 6.65 6.22 -34.95
N PRO A 95 7.48 6.40 -35.98
CA PRO A 95 8.08 5.28 -36.73
C PRO A 95 8.94 4.35 -35.89
N GLN A 96 9.54 4.87 -34.79
CA GLN A 96 10.42 4.12 -33.91
C GLN A 96 9.68 2.93 -33.28
N THR A 97 8.47 3.14 -32.78
CA THR A 97 7.66 2.06 -32.16
C THR A 97 7.32 0.94 -33.16
N TYR A 98 7.17 1.30 -34.43
CA TYR A 98 6.97 0.31 -35.48
C TYR A 98 8.22 -0.53 -35.75
N LEU A 99 9.40 0.11 -35.78
CA LEU A 99 10.68 -0.55 -35.98
C LEU A 99 11.07 -1.49 -34.84
N GLU A 100 10.67 -1.18 -33.62
CA GLU A 100 10.91 -1.99 -32.42
C GLU A 100 10.35 -3.41 -32.56
N ARG A 101 9.26 -3.60 -33.32
CA ARG A 101 8.69 -4.94 -33.57
C ARG A 101 9.66 -5.89 -34.27
N PHE A 102 10.68 -5.36 -34.94
CA PHE A 102 11.67 -6.14 -35.65
C PHE A 102 12.99 -6.31 -34.89
N SER A 103 13.17 -5.57 -33.80
CA SER A 103 14.42 -5.53 -33.03
C SER A 103 14.26 -6.05 -31.61
N LEU A 104 13.07 -5.99 -31.02
CA LEU A 104 12.81 -6.41 -29.66
C LEU A 104 12.22 -7.83 -29.61
N ASN A 105 12.64 -8.59 -28.61
CA ASN A 105 12.09 -9.91 -28.30
C ASN A 105 11.13 -9.85 -27.10
N GLU A 106 10.51 -10.98 -26.75
CA GLU A 106 9.55 -11.09 -25.65
C GLU A 106 10.11 -10.61 -24.30
N ALA A 107 11.38 -10.89 -24.02
CA ALA A 107 12.02 -10.49 -22.77
C ALA A 107 12.22 -8.97 -22.70
N ASP A 108 12.56 -8.33 -23.83
CA ASP A 108 12.67 -6.86 -23.92
C ASP A 108 11.33 -6.20 -23.60
N TYR A 109 10.22 -6.72 -24.14
CA TYR A 109 8.88 -6.23 -23.85
C TYR A 109 8.52 -6.42 -22.35
N ALA A 110 8.87 -7.56 -21.75
CA ALA A 110 8.59 -7.83 -20.33
C ALA A 110 9.37 -6.88 -19.41
N LEU A 111 10.66 -6.66 -19.65
CA LEU A 111 11.48 -5.74 -18.87
C LEU A 111 10.99 -4.28 -19.03
N ARG A 112 10.61 -3.90 -20.25
CA ARG A 112 10.04 -2.57 -20.50
C ARG A 112 8.69 -2.39 -19.81
N ALA A 113 7.83 -3.40 -19.81
CA ALA A 113 6.56 -3.38 -19.11
C ALA A 113 6.76 -3.19 -17.59
N ALA A 114 7.75 -3.84 -16.99
CA ALA A 114 8.08 -3.65 -15.57
C ALA A 114 8.51 -2.21 -15.27
N ASN A 115 9.31 -1.61 -16.16
CA ASN A 115 9.72 -0.21 -16.02
C ASN A 115 8.52 0.75 -16.14
N TYR A 116 7.65 0.55 -17.11
CA TYR A 116 6.47 1.40 -17.28
C TYR A 116 5.44 1.22 -16.16
N ALA A 117 5.29 0.02 -15.63
CA ALA A 117 4.45 -0.21 -14.46
C ALA A 117 4.95 0.60 -13.25
N LYS A 118 6.28 0.60 -13.02
CA LYS A 118 6.87 1.41 -11.96
C LYS A 118 6.62 2.91 -12.17
N ILE A 119 6.83 3.43 -13.36
CA ILE A 119 6.58 4.84 -13.69
C ILE A 119 5.10 5.19 -13.49
N THR A 120 4.19 4.30 -13.90
CA THR A 120 2.75 4.45 -13.74
C THR A 120 2.36 4.50 -12.26
N LEU A 121 2.92 3.58 -11.45
CA LEU A 121 2.71 3.57 -9.99
C LEU A 121 3.25 4.84 -9.33
N ASP A 122 4.48 5.25 -9.66
CA ASP A 122 5.11 6.48 -9.13
C ASP A 122 4.33 7.75 -9.52
N SER A 123 3.55 7.68 -10.60
CA SER A 123 2.64 8.76 -11.05
C SER A 123 1.28 8.74 -10.32
N GLY A 124 1.07 7.81 -9.39
CA GLY A 124 -0.14 7.72 -8.56
C GLY A 124 -1.23 6.77 -9.08
N PHE A 125 -0.98 6.03 -10.16
CA PHE A 125 -1.92 5.01 -10.64
C PHE A 125 -1.65 3.66 -9.99
N THR A 126 -2.52 3.25 -9.07
CA THR A 126 -2.38 2.01 -8.30
C THR A 126 -3.15 0.84 -8.91
N THR A 127 -3.98 1.10 -9.90
CA THR A 127 -4.75 0.07 -10.62
C THR A 127 -4.79 0.40 -12.10
N VAL A 128 -4.46 -0.58 -12.93
CA VAL A 128 -4.53 -0.42 -14.38
C VAL A 128 -5.16 -1.64 -15.03
N ARG A 129 -5.89 -1.43 -16.14
CA ARG A 129 -6.35 -2.51 -17.01
C ARG A 129 -5.59 -2.47 -18.33
N ASN A 130 -4.64 -3.40 -18.49
CA ASN A 130 -3.95 -3.58 -19.76
C ASN A 130 -4.86 -4.26 -20.78
N LEU A 131 -5.05 -3.65 -21.94
CA LEU A 131 -6.00 -4.12 -22.96
C LEU A 131 -5.37 -5.02 -24.04
N GLY A 132 -4.11 -5.29 -23.95
CA GLY A 132 -3.44 -6.23 -24.82
C GLY A 132 -1.95 -5.99 -24.90
N ASP A 133 -1.27 -7.05 -25.27
CA ASP A 133 0.16 -7.11 -25.51
C ASP A 133 0.45 -8.17 -26.60
N GLY A 134 1.71 -8.26 -27.01
CA GLY A 134 2.09 -9.16 -28.09
C GLY A 134 2.36 -10.59 -27.66
N TYR A 135 2.81 -10.79 -26.41
CA TYR A 135 3.42 -12.04 -25.94
C TYR A 135 2.97 -12.46 -24.54
N ASN A 136 1.87 -11.93 -24.04
CA ASN A 136 1.42 -12.08 -22.65
C ASN A 136 2.42 -11.57 -21.59
N GLU A 137 3.31 -10.66 -21.95
CA GLU A 137 4.33 -10.10 -21.08
C GLU A 137 3.73 -9.31 -19.91
N THR A 138 2.57 -8.67 -20.09
CA THR A 138 1.89 -7.97 -18.99
C THR A 138 1.18 -8.94 -18.04
N VAL A 139 0.78 -10.12 -18.51
CA VAL A 139 0.30 -11.21 -17.64
C VAL A 139 1.45 -11.76 -16.79
N ALA A 140 2.63 -11.94 -17.40
CA ALA A 140 3.83 -12.34 -16.69
C ALA A 140 4.22 -11.29 -15.63
N LEU A 141 4.17 -9.99 -15.98
CA LEU A 141 4.40 -8.88 -15.06
C LEU A 141 3.44 -8.89 -13.88
N ARG A 142 2.13 -9.01 -14.11
CA ARG A 142 1.12 -9.13 -13.05
C ARG A 142 1.45 -10.27 -12.08
N ASN A 143 1.85 -11.43 -12.63
CA ASN A 143 2.20 -12.59 -11.82
C ASN A 143 3.51 -12.36 -11.02
N ALA A 144 4.48 -11.63 -11.61
CA ALA A 144 5.71 -11.23 -10.94
C ALA A 144 5.44 -10.25 -9.78
N ILE A 145 4.59 -9.25 -10.00
CA ILE A 145 4.15 -8.30 -8.97
C ILE A 145 3.48 -9.04 -7.81
N SER A 146 2.53 -9.93 -8.10
CA SER A 146 1.81 -10.68 -7.06
C SER A 146 2.71 -11.61 -6.23
N LYS A 147 3.88 -11.96 -6.75
CA LYS A 147 4.89 -12.78 -6.05
C LYS A 147 6.02 -11.96 -5.42
N GLY A 148 5.98 -10.63 -5.54
CA GLY A 148 7.03 -9.74 -5.05
C GLY A 148 8.32 -9.74 -5.88
N TYR A 149 8.29 -10.21 -7.12
CA TYR A 149 9.46 -10.23 -8.02
C TYR A 149 9.59 -8.94 -8.83
N ALA A 150 8.55 -8.15 -8.92
CA ALA A 150 8.53 -6.84 -9.56
C ALA A 150 7.71 -5.85 -8.73
N THR A 151 8.02 -4.57 -8.89
CA THR A 151 7.26 -3.46 -8.28
C THR A 151 6.04 -3.13 -9.13
N GLY A 152 4.88 -3.02 -8.48
CA GLY A 152 3.63 -2.65 -9.13
C GLY A 152 2.44 -2.75 -8.20
#